data_6b2f0d862a135c420e9f045a7ed62089
#
_entry.id   6b2f0d862a135c420e9f045a7ed62089
#
_cell.length_a   1.000
_cell.length_b   1.000
_cell.length_c   1.000
_cell.angle_alpha   90.00
_cell.angle_beta   90.00
_cell.angle_gamma   90.00
#
_symmetry.space_group_name_H-M   'P 1'
#
loop_
_entity.id
_entity.type
_entity.pdbx_description
1 polymer ?
#
loop_
_entity_poly.entity_id
_entity_poly.type
_entity_poly.pdbx_seq_one_letter_code
_entity_poly.pdbx_strand_id
1 'polypeptide(L)'
;MDNIKSIIVLLFFWLAAGCTSSEIQKEVSLINQAESLLQSDPHQAHALLDSVKYPEELSMKQGARWCMLVGKLADSISTPLPYTYQLNLADKYFQRHGSPTEQAQVKLYLGRAYMDDSNPEKAMQLYCDALELALSDSAFNLAGYVCTYMADVYTYQDAYLLAKDKSDEAAKCFKKANNKKSEAYAYFNMGKQYAFSDSLETAYRYILYADSIMSFVGDSVGLSIVYNGLGNVYLSQKKFSEAELYLLKSIAYSKEYSATSYSALFQVYLEIGKLREAKACLDSSKIPTNNAYTHMDNLYQYSALAYAEGKYKEAYDYLSQYVDTTYTDLLIKNELK
;
A
#
# COMPACT_ATOMS: atom_id res chain seq x y z
N MET A 1 -12.82 -11.86 63.50
CA MET A 1 -12.51 -10.73 62.60
C MET A 1 -11.83 -11.14 61.29
N ASP A 2 -11.15 -12.28 61.26
CA ASP A 2 -10.42 -12.72 60.04
C ASP A 2 -11.34 -13.26 58.92
N ASN A 3 -12.47 -13.92 59.27
CA ASN A 3 -13.42 -14.38 58.28
C ASN A 3 -14.14 -13.27 57.50
N ILE A 4 -14.34 -12.09 58.11
CA ILE A 4 -14.98 -10.97 57.43
C ILE A 4 -14.01 -10.30 56.45
N LYS A 5 -12.72 -10.24 56.82
CA LYS A 5 -11.66 -9.70 55.90
C LYS A 5 -11.50 -10.62 54.68
N SER A 6 -11.52 -11.94 54.83
CA SER A 6 -11.44 -12.89 53.73
C SER A 6 -12.66 -12.82 52.81
N ILE A 7 -13.86 -12.60 53.33
CA ILE A 7 -15.10 -12.43 52.53
C ILE A 7 -15.06 -11.11 51.77
N ILE A 8 -14.57 -10.01 52.37
CA ILE A 8 -14.46 -8.72 51.70
C ILE A 8 -13.40 -8.77 50.54
N VAL A 9 -12.27 -9.43 50.76
CA VAL A 9 -11.24 -9.64 49.72
C VAL A 9 -11.77 -10.51 48.57
N LEU A 10 -12.50 -11.56 48.85
CA LEU A 10 -13.17 -12.38 47.83
C LEU A 10 -14.24 -11.62 47.07
N LEU A 11 -15.03 -10.78 47.71
CA LEU A 11 -16.04 -9.92 47.07
C LEU A 11 -15.36 -8.83 46.16
N PHE A 12 -14.25 -8.26 46.59
CA PHE A 12 -13.46 -7.33 45.75
C PHE A 12 -12.86 -8.03 44.52
N PHE A 13 -12.38 -9.28 44.65
CA PHE A 13 -11.91 -10.08 43.49
C PHE A 13 -13.06 -10.43 42.54
N TRP A 14 -14.26 -10.71 43.04
CA TRP A 14 -15.44 -10.99 42.22
C TRP A 14 -15.97 -9.73 41.51
N LEU A 15 -15.92 -8.56 42.14
CA LEU A 15 -16.32 -7.29 41.54
C LEU A 15 -15.30 -6.84 40.49
N ALA A 16 -14.00 -7.01 40.73
CA ALA A 16 -12.97 -6.72 39.76
C ALA A 16 -13.04 -7.67 38.54
N ALA A 17 -13.27 -8.98 38.77
CA ALA A 17 -13.45 -9.94 37.68
C ALA A 17 -14.74 -9.72 36.88
N GLY A 18 -15.80 -9.21 37.50
CA GLY A 18 -17.05 -8.85 36.83
C GLY A 18 -16.93 -7.63 35.94
N CYS A 19 -16.16 -6.61 36.35
CA CYS A 19 -15.92 -5.42 35.54
C CYS A 19 -15.08 -5.75 34.28
N THR A 20 -14.01 -6.51 34.42
CA THR A 20 -13.17 -6.92 33.28
C THR A 20 -13.95 -7.80 32.28
N SER A 21 -14.83 -8.69 32.76
CA SER A 21 -15.68 -9.52 31.89
C SER A 21 -16.69 -8.69 31.08
N SER A 22 -17.25 -7.63 31.67
CA SER A 22 -18.20 -6.73 30.98
C SER A 22 -17.50 -5.87 29.92
N GLU A 23 -16.29 -5.40 30.18
CA GLU A 23 -15.50 -4.63 29.21
C GLU A 23 -15.08 -5.50 28.04
N ILE A 24 -14.55 -6.70 28.26
CA ILE A 24 -14.20 -7.66 27.19
C ILE A 24 -15.43 -8.02 26.34
N GLN A 25 -16.60 -8.21 26.93
CA GLN A 25 -17.83 -8.46 26.17
C GLN A 25 -18.22 -7.27 25.28
N LYS A 26 -18.00 -6.05 25.72
CA LYS A 26 -18.21 -4.84 24.90
C LYS A 26 -17.26 -4.82 23.70
N GLU A 27 -15.96 -5.09 23.90
CA GLU A 27 -14.96 -5.14 22.83
C GLU A 27 -15.34 -6.22 21.80
N VAL A 28 -15.74 -7.40 22.23
CA VAL A 28 -16.21 -8.48 21.34
C VAL A 28 -17.48 -8.07 20.57
N SER A 29 -18.37 -7.29 21.18
CA SER A 29 -19.55 -6.75 20.50
C SER A 29 -19.16 -5.79 19.38
N LEU A 30 -18.15 -4.90 19.60
CA LEU A 30 -17.64 -4.01 18.56
C LEU A 30 -17.08 -4.79 17.37
N ILE A 31 -16.28 -5.85 17.62
CA ILE A 31 -15.75 -6.73 16.57
C ILE A 31 -16.88 -7.40 15.77
N ASN A 32 -17.93 -7.89 16.43
CA ASN A 32 -19.07 -8.50 15.76
C ASN A 32 -19.84 -7.50 14.88
N GLN A 33 -20.05 -6.29 15.36
CA GLN A 33 -20.69 -5.21 14.60
C GLN A 33 -19.83 -4.81 13.39
N ALA A 34 -18.53 -4.61 13.60
CA ALA A 34 -17.61 -4.28 12.51
C ALA A 34 -17.61 -5.34 11.41
N GLU A 35 -17.58 -6.63 11.78
CA GLU A 35 -17.62 -7.72 10.80
C GLU A 35 -18.90 -7.70 9.95
N SER A 36 -20.05 -7.37 10.54
CA SER A 36 -21.30 -7.26 9.79
C SER A 36 -21.34 -6.09 8.81
N LEU A 37 -20.50 -5.08 9.01
CA LEU A 37 -20.42 -3.85 8.19
C LEU A 37 -19.29 -3.85 7.16
N LEU A 38 -18.40 -4.84 7.16
CA LEU A 38 -17.22 -4.88 6.30
C LEU A 38 -17.48 -4.57 4.82
N GLN A 39 -18.60 -5.05 4.28
CA GLN A 39 -18.95 -4.86 2.86
C GLN A 39 -19.89 -3.69 2.63
N SER A 40 -20.80 -3.42 3.58
CA SER A 40 -21.82 -2.38 3.42
C SER A 40 -21.35 -0.99 3.80
N ASP A 41 -20.52 -0.89 4.84
CA ASP A 41 -19.95 0.38 5.31
C ASP A 41 -18.56 0.13 5.93
N PRO A 42 -17.51 0.03 5.08
CA PRO A 42 -16.14 -0.20 5.56
C PRO A 42 -15.60 0.90 6.49
N HIS A 43 -16.04 2.15 6.30
CA HIS A 43 -15.59 3.27 7.15
C HIS A 43 -16.17 3.16 8.56
N GLN A 44 -17.43 2.80 8.69
CA GLN A 44 -18.05 2.55 10.00
C GLN A 44 -17.46 1.29 10.65
N ALA A 45 -17.20 0.23 9.88
CA ALA A 45 -16.51 -0.97 10.38
C ALA A 45 -15.13 -0.62 10.94
N HIS A 46 -14.35 0.21 10.26
CA HIS A 46 -13.05 0.70 10.75
C HIS A 46 -13.19 1.47 12.06
N ALA A 47 -14.12 2.43 12.14
CA ALA A 47 -14.34 3.20 13.36
C ALA A 47 -14.69 2.34 14.59
N LEU A 48 -15.43 1.22 14.37
CA LEU A 48 -15.74 0.25 15.41
C LEU A 48 -14.50 -0.54 15.85
N LEU A 49 -13.65 -0.99 14.91
CA LEU A 49 -12.42 -1.71 15.26
C LEU A 49 -11.38 -0.81 15.94
N ASP A 50 -11.32 0.46 15.55
CA ASP A 50 -10.49 1.49 16.19
C ASP A 50 -10.95 1.80 17.64
N SER A 51 -12.23 1.58 17.92
CA SER A 51 -12.79 1.75 19.26
C SER A 51 -12.45 0.61 20.22
N VAL A 52 -11.86 -0.49 19.73
CA VAL A 52 -11.32 -1.60 20.54
C VAL A 52 -10.06 -1.12 21.24
N LYS A 53 -10.13 -0.82 22.54
CA LYS A 53 -9.06 -0.14 23.29
C LYS A 53 -7.86 -1.05 23.61
N TYR A 54 -8.14 -2.34 23.87
CA TYR A 54 -7.15 -3.29 24.38
C TYR A 54 -7.21 -4.61 23.61
N PRO A 55 -6.86 -4.59 22.30
CA PRO A 55 -6.89 -5.81 21.49
C PRO A 55 -5.96 -6.92 22.02
N GLU A 56 -4.91 -6.57 22.78
CA GLU A 56 -3.98 -7.49 23.45
C GLU A 56 -4.59 -8.20 24.67
N GLU A 57 -5.65 -7.67 25.26
CA GLU A 57 -6.36 -8.30 26.40
C GLU A 57 -7.47 -9.27 25.94
N LEU A 58 -7.76 -9.29 24.65
CA LEU A 58 -8.70 -10.21 24.04
C LEU A 58 -8.18 -11.67 24.11
N SER A 59 -9.10 -12.64 24.10
CA SER A 59 -8.68 -14.03 23.88
C SER A 59 -7.94 -14.16 22.53
N MET A 60 -7.04 -15.15 22.41
CA MET A 60 -6.30 -15.38 21.15
C MET A 60 -7.24 -15.47 19.94
N LYS A 61 -8.41 -16.09 20.09
CA LYS A 61 -9.42 -16.17 19.03
C LYS A 61 -9.94 -14.78 18.61
N GLN A 62 -10.29 -13.95 19.57
CA GLN A 62 -10.86 -12.64 19.28
C GLN A 62 -9.81 -11.65 18.77
N GLY A 63 -8.59 -11.68 19.33
CA GLY A 63 -7.47 -10.88 18.82
C GLY A 63 -7.07 -11.27 17.40
N ALA A 64 -7.01 -12.56 17.08
CA ALA A 64 -6.75 -13.04 15.72
C ALA A 64 -7.84 -12.61 14.73
N ARG A 65 -9.11 -12.68 15.15
CA ARG A 65 -10.24 -12.22 14.35
C ARG A 65 -10.18 -10.71 14.12
N TRP A 66 -9.88 -9.93 15.15
CA TRP A 66 -9.69 -8.48 15.04
C TRP A 66 -8.59 -8.15 14.03
N CYS A 67 -7.42 -8.78 14.12
CA CYS A 67 -6.32 -8.59 13.15
C CYS A 67 -6.77 -8.90 11.71
N MET A 68 -7.51 -9.97 11.50
CA MET A 68 -8.02 -10.35 10.17
C MET A 68 -8.98 -9.30 9.60
N LEU A 69 -9.87 -8.75 10.45
CA LEU A 69 -10.83 -7.73 10.03
C LEU A 69 -10.14 -6.39 9.71
N VAL A 70 -9.19 -5.96 10.54
CA VAL A 70 -8.38 -4.76 10.28
C VAL A 70 -7.59 -4.92 8.98
N GLY A 71 -6.99 -6.09 8.75
CA GLY A 71 -6.29 -6.37 7.48
C GLY A 71 -7.20 -6.30 6.25
N LYS A 72 -8.43 -6.83 6.34
CA LYS A 72 -9.43 -6.72 5.26
C LYS A 72 -9.85 -5.27 4.98
N LEU A 73 -9.92 -4.43 6.02
CA LEU A 73 -10.21 -3.00 5.88
C LEU A 73 -9.01 -2.25 5.27
N ALA A 74 -7.79 -2.62 5.64
CA ALA A 74 -6.58 -2.08 5.03
C ALA A 74 -6.56 -2.30 3.50
N ASP A 75 -7.09 -3.44 3.03
CA ASP A 75 -7.23 -3.73 1.59
C ASP A 75 -8.32 -2.89 0.92
N SER A 76 -9.39 -2.53 1.63
CA SER A 76 -10.57 -1.88 1.05
C SER A 76 -10.54 -0.35 1.10
N ILE A 77 -10.01 0.23 2.19
CA ILE A 77 -10.02 1.68 2.44
C ILE A 77 -8.65 2.25 2.82
N SER A 78 -7.58 1.50 2.56
CA SER A 78 -6.18 1.94 2.77
C SER A 78 -5.87 2.40 4.20
N THR A 79 -6.38 1.69 5.19
CA THR A 79 -6.09 1.94 6.61
C THR A 79 -4.80 1.22 7.05
N PRO A 80 -4.17 1.63 8.17
CA PRO A 80 -3.02 0.94 8.70
C PRO A 80 -3.31 -0.54 9.05
N LEU A 81 -2.31 -1.38 8.92
CA LEU A 81 -2.36 -2.77 9.39
C LEU A 81 -2.18 -2.84 10.91
N PRO A 82 -2.60 -3.93 11.57
CA PRO A 82 -2.21 -4.23 12.93
C PRO A 82 -0.68 -4.32 13.06
N TYR A 83 -0.16 -4.05 14.25
CA TYR A 83 1.28 -4.18 14.51
C TYR A 83 1.77 -5.61 14.27
N THR A 84 3.03 -5.74 13.87
CA THR A 84 3.69 -7.02 13.59
C THR A 84 3.56 -8.02 14.73
N TYR A 85 3.66 -7.60 16.00
CA TYR A 85 3.49 -8.50 17.14
C TYR A 85 2.06 -9.06 17.26
N GLN A 86 1.03 -8.26 16.96
CA GLN A 86 -0.38 -8.68 16.97
C GLN A 86 -0.66 -9.69 15.85
N LEU A 87 -0.14 -9.41 14.65
CA LEU A 87 -0.25 -10.31 13.51
C LEU A 87 0.51 -11.63 13.73
N ASN A 88 1.65 -11.62 14.42
CA ASN A 88 2.35 -12.84 14.83
C ASN A 88 1.51 -13.71 15.79
N LEU A 89 0.74 -13.11 16.69
CA LEU A 89 -0.19 -13.85 17.55
C LEU A 89 -1.38 -14.41 16.75
N ALA A 90 -1.90 -13.63 15.79
CA ALA A 90 -2.94 -14.07 14.88
C ALA A 90 -2.48 -15.25 14.00
N ASP A 91 -1.26 -15.18 13.44
CA ASP A 91 -0.70 -16.27 12.64
C ASP A 91 -0.60 -17.57 13.46
N LYS A 92 -0.09 -17.52 14.70
CA LYS A 92 -0.06 -18.69 15.61
C LYS A 92 -1.43 -19.29 15.89
N TYR A 93 -2.47 -18.45 15.96
CA TYR A 93 -3.83 -18.93 16.15
C TYR A 93 -4.35 -19.62 14.89
N PHE A 94 -4.21 -18.97 13.71
CA PHE A 94 -4.71 -19.50 12.44
C PHE A 94 -3.95 -20.74 11.96
N GLN A 95 -2.66 -20.88 12.28
CA GLN A 95 -1.91 -22.12 12.03
C GLN A 95 -2.56 -23.36 12.64
N ARG A 96 -3.27 -23.19 13.76
CA ARG A 96 -3.91 -24.33 14.50
C ARG A 96 -5.40 -24.47 14.21
N HIS A 97 -6.07 -23.39 13.84
CA HIS A 97 -7.53 -23.33 13.82
C HIS A 97 -8.10 -22.78 12.51
N GLY A 98 -7.27 -22.21 11.64
CA GLY A 98 -7.71 -21.60 10.40
C GLY A 98 -7.66 -22.57 9.21
N SER A 99 -8.52 -22.31 8.22
CA SER A 99 -8.41 -22.90 6.89
C SER A 99 -7.10 -22.48 6.20
N PRO A 100 -6.65 -23.21 5.17
CA PRO A 100 -5.47 -22.79 4.39
C PRO A 100 -5.57 -21.35 3.84
N THR A 101 -6.76 -20.94 3.38
CA THR A 101 -7.03 -19.58 2.92
C THR A 101 -6.88 -18.55 4.05
N GLU A 102 -7.38 -18.79 5.26
CA GLU A 102 -7.22 -17.89 6.40
C GLU A 102 -5.75 -17.80 6.85
N GLN A 103 -5.04 -18.92 6.86
CA GLN A 103 -3.60 -18.97 7.14
C GLN A 103 -2.81 -18.16 6.09
N ALA A 104 -3.12 -18.31 4.81
CA ALA A 104 -2.52 -17.53 3.75
C ALA A 104 -2.77 -16.03 3.92
N GLN A 105 -4.00 -15.66 4.27
CA GLN A 105 -4.39 -14.26 4.41
C GLN A 105 -3.69 -13.57 5.58
N VAL A 106 -3.60 -14.21 6.75
CA VAL A 106 -2.88 -13.63 7.89
C VAL A 106 -1.38 -13.52 7.61
N LYS A 107 -0.78 -14.50 6.91
CA LYS A 107 0.63 -14.44 6.49
C LYS A 107 0.88 -13.31 5.48
N LEU A 108 -0.06 -13.06 4.57
CA LEU A 108 0.01 -11.91 3.68
C LEU A 108 0.05 -10.58 4.48
N TYR A 109 -0.85 -10.39 5.44
CA TYR A 109 -0.86 -9.18 6.28
C TYR A 109 0.40 -9.06 7.13
N LEU A 110 0.86 -10.16 7.72
CA LEU A 110 2.10 -10.17 8.49
C LEU A 110 3.32 -9.85 7.62
N GLY A 111 3.37 -10.37 6.39
CA GLY A 111 4.42 -10.03 5.42
C GLY A 111 4.42 -8.54 5.07
N ARG A 112 3.24 -7.94 4.86
CA ARG A 112 3.12 -6.50 4.64
C ARG A 112 3.60 -5.68 5.84
N ALA A 113 3.22 -6.07 7.06
CA ALA A 113 3.69 -5.41 8.28
C ALA A 113 5.23 -5.50 8.42
N TYR A 114 5.84 -6.63 8.05
CA TYR A 114 7.31 -6.72 8.02
C TYR A 114 7.95 -5.86 6.92
N MET A 115 7.26 -5.59 5.81
CA MET A 115 7.73 -4.60 4.83
C MET A 115 7.72 -3.19 5.42
N ASP A 116 6.67 -2.82 6.16
CA ASP A 116 6.59 -1.55 6.88
C ASP A 116 7.69 -1.42 7.95
N ASP A 117 8.05 -2.54 8.60
CA ASP A 117 9.18 -2.65 9.54
C ASP A 117 10.55 -2.74 8.83
N SER A 118 10.62 -2.52 7.51
CA SER A 118 11.85 -2.59 6.70
C SER A 118 12.56 -3.96 6.76
N ASN A 119 11.81 -5.05 6.83
CA ASN A 119 12.33 -6.43 6.85
C ASN A 119 11.81 -7.25 5.65
N PRO A 120 12.34 -6.98 4.44
CA PRO A 120 11.89 -7.63 3.20
C PRO A 120 12.17 -9.14 3.13
N GLU A 121 13.23 -9.63 3.80
CA GLU A 121 13.55 -11.06 3.83
C GLU A 121 12.45 -11.84 4.56
N LYS A 122 12.01 -11.33 5.71
CA LYS A 122 10.94 -11.96 6.49
C LYS A 122 9.59 -11.87 5.77
N ALA A 123 9.33 -10.74 5.14
CA ALA A 123 8.14 -10.55 4.30
C ALA A 123 8.10 -11.57 3.16
N MET A 124 9.19 -11.73 2.42
CA MET A 124 9.28 -12.69 1.30
C MET A 124 9.05 -14.12 1.75
N GLN A 125 9.62 -14.55 2.88
CA GLN A 125 9.39 -15.88 3.44
C GLN A 125 7.89 -16.13 3.71
N LEU A 126 7.21 -15.16 4.35
CA LEU A 126 5.78 -15.22 4.64
C LEU A 126 4.93 -15.24 3.37
N TYR A 127 5.31 -14.47 2.35
CA TYR A 127 4.63 -14.50 1.06
C TYR A 127 4.80 -15.84 0.33
N CYS A 128 5.96 -16.49 0.40
CA CYS A 128 6.13 -17.83 -0.12
C CYS A 128 5.19 -18.85 0.55
N ASP A 129 5.14 -18.85 1.88
CA ASP A 129 4.23 -19.71 2.64
C ASP A 129 2.75 -19.41 2.31
N ALA A 130 2.40 -18.11 2.21
CA ALA A 130 1.04 -17.68 1.88
C ALA A 130 0.62 -18.11 0.48
N LEU A 131 1.54 -18.05 -0.51
CA LEU A 131 1.27 -18.46 -1.88
C LEU A 131 1.00 -19.97 -1.96
N GLU A 132 1.81 -20.79 -1.29
CA GLU A 132 1.61 -22.24 -1.25
C GLU A 132 0.24 -22.60 -0.65
N LEU A 133 -0.11 -22.01 0.48
CA LEU A 133 -1.40 -22.21 1.15
C LEU A 133 -2.58 -21.76 0.28
N ALA A 134 -2.49 -20.58 -0.34
CA ALA A 134 -3.55 -20.05 -1.18
C ALA A 134 -3.77 -20.92 -2.44
N LEU A 135 -2.70 -21.42 -3.05
CA LEU A 135 -2.78 -22.30 -4.21
C LEU A 135 -3.33 -23.67 -3.84
N SER A 136 -2.98 -24.23 -2.67
CA SER A 136 -3.47 -25.53 -2.19
C SER A 136 -5.00 -25.52 -1.97
N ASP A 137 -5.56 -24.37 -1.62
CA ASP A 137 -7.00 -24.16 -1.38
C ASP A 137 -7.73 -23.54 -2.60
N SER A 138 -7.05 -23.44 -3.74
CA SER A 138 -7.57 -22.80 -4.96
C SER A 138 -8.05 -21.35 -4.75
N ALA A 139 -7.53 -20.66 -3.75
CA ALA A 139 -7.82 -19.26 -3.46
C ALA A 139 -7.06 -18.33 -4.42
N PHE A 140 -7.33 -18.46 -5.73
CA PHE A 140 -6.55 -17.81 -6.79
C PHE A 140 -6.54 -16.28 -6.67
N ASN A 141 -7.61 -15.65 -6.17
CA ASN A 141 -7.61 -14.21 -5.96
C ASN A 141 -6.56 -13.80 -4.92
N LEU A 142 -6.50 -14.51 -3.79
CA LEU A 142 -5.51 -14.30 -2.74
C LEU A 142 -4.09 -14.59 -3.25
N ALA A 143 -3.89 -15.69 -3.98
CA ALA A 143 -2.60 -16.02 -4.59
C ALA A 143 -2.12 -14.90 -5.54
N GLY A 144 -3.01 -14.28 -6.31
CA GLY A 144 -2.71 -13.14 -7.15
C GLY A 144 -2.20 -11.94 -6.35
N TYR A 145 -2.85 -11.60 -5.25
CA TYR A 145 -2.38 -10.51 -4.37
C TYR A 145 -1.02 -10.83 -3.72
N VAL A 146 -0.82 -12.08 -3.27
CA VAL A 146 0.49 -12.49 -2.72
C VAL A 146 1.59 -12.31 -3.77
N CYS A 147 1.37 -12.76 -5.01
CA CYS A 147 2.34 -12.56 -6.11
C CYS A 147 2.59 -11.07 -6.38
N THR A 148 1.57 -10.21 -6.27
CA THR A 148 1.74 -8.76 -6.43
C THR A 148 2.68 -8.19 -5.36
N TYR A 149 2.48 -8.52 -4.08
CA TYR A 149 3.38 -8.08 -3.01
C TYR A 149 4.79 -8.66 -3.12
N MET A 150 4.95 -9.90 -3.62
CA MET A 150 6.28 -10.45 -3.95
C MET A 150 6.96 -9.63 -5.05
N ALA A 151 6.21 -9.23 -6.08
CA ALA A 151 6.73 -8.37 -7.15
C ALA A 151 7.16 -6.99 -6.62
N ASP A 152 6.42 -6.42 -5.66
CA ASP A 152 6.78 -5.15 -5.03
C ASP A 152 8.10 -5.27 -4.23
N VAL A 153 8.31 -6.39 -3.50
CA VAL A 153 9.60 -6.64 -2.81
C VAL A 153 10.75 -6.72 -3.81
N TYR A 154 10.58 -7.45 -4.91
CA TYR A 154 11.61 -7.52 -5.95
C TYR A 154 11.85 -6.16 -6.63
N THR A 155 10.80 -5.37 -6.83
CA THR A 155 10.94 -3.99 -7.35
C THR A 155 11.74 -3.11 -6.40
N TYR A 156 11.48 -3.21 -5.10
CA TYR A 156 12.23 -2.50 -4.06
C TYR A 156 13.72 -2.87 -4.04
N GLN A 157 14.06 -4.09 -4.47
CA GLN A 157 15.42 -4.61 -4.58
C GLN A 157 16.05 -4.41 -5.98
N ASP A 158 15.42 -3.64 -6.87
CA ASP A 158 15.81 -3.44 -8.28
C ASP A 158 15.90 -4.74 -9.10
N ALA A 159 15.29 -5.83 -8.62
CA ALA A 159 15.26 -7.13 -9.27
C ALA A 159 14.09 -7.22 -10.29
N TYR A 160 14.07 -6.34 -11.28
CA TYR A 160 12.93 -6.12 -12.19
C TYR A 160 12.50 -7.35 -12.97
N LEU A 161 13.41 -8.26 -13.33
CA LEU A 161 13.07 -9.50 -14.02
C LEU A 161 12.27 -10.45 -13.12
N LEU A 162 12.65 -10.55 -11.84
CA LEU A 162 11.90 -11.37 -10.87
C LEU A 162 10.56 -10.73 -10.54
N ALA A 163 10.52 -9.40 -10.40
CA ALA A 163 9.28 -8.64 -10.22
C ALA A 163 8.29 -8.87 -11.37
N LYS A 164 8.79 -8.84 -12.62
CA LYS A 164 7.99 -9.14 -13.83
C LYS A 164 7.43 -10.57 -13.79
N ASP A 165 8.25 -11.56 -13.43
CA ASP A 165 7.81 -12.97 -13.37
C ASP A 165 6.71 -13.14 -12.31
N LYS A 166 6.81 -12.49 -11.16
CA LYS A 166 5.75 -12.50 -10.13
C LYS A 166 4.50 -11.75 -10.58
N SER A 167 4.64 -10.66 -11.32
CA SER A 167 3.48 -9.96 -11.92
C SER A 167 2.76 -10.83 -12.96
N ASP A 168 3.47 -11.64 -13.75
CA ASP A 168 2.88 -12.60 -14.68
C ASP A 168 2.13 -13.74 -13.94
N GLU A 169 2.70 -14.26 -12.85
CA GLU A 169 2.02 -15.22 -11.99
C GLU A 169 0.74 -14.61 -11.39
N ALA A 170 0.81 -13.34 -10.92
CA ALA A 170 -0.35 -12.62 -10.42
C ALA A 170 -1.46 -12.51 -11.48
N ALA A 171 -1.12 -12.09 -12.71
CA ALA A 171 -2.07 -11.99 -13.82
C ALA A 171 -2.77 -13.34 -14.10
N LYS A 172 -2.00 -14.45 -14.12
CA LYS A 172 -2.55 -15.80 -14.30
C LYS A 172 -3.51 -16.19 -13.17
N CYS A 173 -3.18 -15.85 -11.92
CA CYS A 173 -4.02 -16.11 -10.76
C CYS A 173 -5.31 -15.28 -10.80
N PHE A 174 -5.23 -13.99 -11.07
CA PHE A 174 -6.39 -13.12 -11.19
C PHE A 174 -7.31 -13.51 -12.36
N LYS A 175 -6.72 -13.97 -13.46
CA LYS A 175 -7.49 -14.53 -14.59
C LYS A 175 -8.30 -15.76 -14.18
N LYS A 176 -7.68 -16.71 -13.43
CA LYS A 176 -8.40 -17.88 -12.88
C LYS A 176 -9.49 -17.49 -11.88
N ALA A 177 -9.26 -16.43 -11.11
CA ALA A 177 -10.25 -15.88 -10.17
C ALA A 177 -11.34 -15.03 -10.84
N ASN A 178 -11.28 -14.82 -12.16
CA ASN A 178 -12.14 -13.88 -12.91
C ASN A 178 -12.11 -12.44 -12.37
N ASN A 179 -11.00 -12.03 -11.75
CA ASN A 179 -10.79 -10.67 -11.26
C ASN A 179 -10.10 -9.81 -12.34
N LYS A 180 -10.90 -9.28 -13.26
CA LYS A 180 -10.42 -8.50 -14.41
C LYS A 180 -9.68 -7.23 -14.01
N LYS A 181 -10.13 -6.55 -12.95
CA LYS A 181 -9.49 -5.34 -12.46
C LYS A 181 -8.05 -5.64 -12.01
N SER A 182 -7.85 -6.60 -11.12
CA SER A 182 -6.52 -6.95 -10.62
C SER A 182 -5.64 -7.61 -11.70
N GLU A 183 -6.24 -8.34 -12.66
CA GLU A 183 -5.55 -8.85 -13.85
C GLU A 183 -4.93 -7.69 -14.65
N ALA A 184 -5.67 -6.61 -14.88
CA ALA A 184 -5.17 -5.43 -15.59
C ALA A 184 -4.05 -4.72 -14.81
N TYR A 185 -4.15 -4.59 -13.48
CA TYR A 185 -3.06 -4.04 -12.66
C TYR A 185 -1.80 -4.89 -12.73
N ALA A 186 -1.92 -6.22 -12.78
CA ALA A 186 -0.76 -7.10 -12.95
C ALA A 186 -0.05 -6.88 -14.29
N TYR A 187 -0.79 -6.73 -15.40
CA TYR A 187 -0.20 -6.37 -16.69
C TYR A 187 0.40 -4.96 -16.69
N PHE A 188 -0.22 -4.00 -16.04
CA PHE A 188 0.36 -2.67 -15.85
C PHE A 188 1.70 -2.76 -15.09
N ASN A 189 1.77 -3.53 -14.02
CA ASN A 189 3.02 -3.75 -13.27
C ASN A 189 4.10 -4.41 -14.13
N MET A 190 3.75 -5.41 -14.96
CA MET A 190 4.70 -5.95 -15.94
C MET A 190 5.24 -4.85 -16.87
N GLY A 191 4.38 -3.98 -17.37
CA GLY A 191 4.79 -2.83 -18.18
C GLY A 191 5.76 -1.91 -17.44
N LYS A 192 5.51 -1.60 -16.17
CA LYS A 192 6.43 -0.84 -15.32
C LYS A 192 7.80 -1.52 -15.20
N GLN A 193 7.84 -2.82 -14.96
CA GLN A 193 9.11 -3.56 -14.84
C GLN A 193 9.92 -3.51 -16.14
N TYR A 194 9.25 -3.61 -17.30
CA TYR A 194 9.92 -3.42 -18.57
C TYR A 194 10.42 -1.99 -18.79
N ALA A 195 9.68 -0.99 -18.32
CA ALA A 195 10.14 0.40 -18.39
C ALA A 195 11.40 0.64 -17.53
N PHE A 196 11.44 0.09 -16.32
CA PHE A 196 12.63 0.14 -15.46
C PHE A 196 13.83 -0.63 -16.03
N SER A 197 13.59 -1.64 -16.87
CA SER A 197 14.64 -2.38 -17.58
C SER A 197 14.96 -1.79 -18.96
N ASP A 198 14.62 -0.53 -19.22
CA ASP A 198 14.82 0.20 -20.48
C ASP A 198 14.20 -0.46 -21.73
N SER A 199 13.22 -1.33 -21.52
CA SER A 199 12.50 -2.01 -22.63
C SER A 199 11.19 -1.29 -22.93
N LEU A 200 11.28 -0.01 -23.33
CA LEU A 200 10.14 0.92 -23.42
C LEU A 200 9.05 0.47 -24.42
N GLU A 201 9.40 -0.16 -25.53
CA GLU A 201 8.42 -0.67 -26.49
C GLU A 201 7.58 -1.80 -25.90
N THR A 202 8.23 -2.72 -25.18
CA THR A 202 7.53 -3.79 -24.49
C THR A 202 6.68 -3.26 -23.34
N ALA A 203 7.20 -2.30 -22.58
CA ALA A 203 6.46 -1.59 -21.54
C ALA A 203 5.15 -0.99 -22.08
N TYR A 204 5.25 -0.26 -23.20
CA TYR A 204 4.11 0.34 -23.87
C TYR A 204 3.03 -0.69 -24.22
N ARG A 205 3.41 -1.82 -24.80
CA ARG A 205 2.46 -2.90 -25.19
C ARG A 205 1.72 -3.48 -24.00
N TYR A 206 2.40 -3.74 -22.87
CA TYR A 206 1.76 -4.27 -21.67
C TYR A 206 0.83 -3.25 -21.02
N ILE A 207 1.22 -1.96 -20.99
CA ILE A 207 0.38 -0.89 -20.44
C ILE A 207 -0.85 -0.67 -21.32
N LEU A 208 -0.75 -0.74 -22.66
CA LEU A 208 -1.91 -0.71 -23.56
C LEU A 208 -2.86 -1.90 -23.36
N TYR A 209 -2.31 -3.08 -23.07
CA TYR A 209 -3.15 -4.23 -22.77
C TYR A 209 -3.93 -4.03 -21.46
N ALA A 210 -3.28 -3.46 -20.44
CA ALA A 210 -3.95 -3.05 -19.20
C ALA A 210 -5.04 -1.99 -19.46
N ASP A 211 -4.77 -0.98 -20.31
CA ASP A 211 -5.76 0.02 -20.74
C ASP A 211 -7.01 -0.63 -21.31
N SER A 212 -6.85 -1.60 -22.22
CA SER A 212 -7.98 -2.28 -22.88
C SER A 212 -8.90 -2.98 -21.86
N ILE A 213 -8.31 -3.63 -20.84
CA ILE A 213 -9.07 -4.31 -19.80
C ILE A 213 -9.72 -3.29 -18.86
N MET A 214 -9.01 -2.24 -18.43
CA MET A 214 -9.55 -1.19 -17.55
C MET A 214 -10.69 -0.43 -18.21
N SER A 215 -10.59 -0.14 -19.50
CA SER A 215 -11.65 0.46 -20.29
C SER A 215 -12.89 -0.44 -20.35
N PHE A 216 -12.72 -1.74 -20.51
CA PHE A 216 -13.82 -2.71 -20.51
C PHE A 216 -14.49 -2.81 -19.12
N VAL A 217 -13.72 -2.75 -18.05
CA VAL A 217 -14.23 -2.79 -16.66
C VAL A 217 -14.88 -1.49 -16.25
N GLY A 218 -14.51 -0.37 -16.89
CA GLY A 218 -14.99 0.97 -16.56
C GLY A 218 -14.36 1.56 -15.28
N ASP A 219 -13.13 1.14 -14.95
CA ASP A 219 -12.41 1.63 -13.77
C ASP A 219 -11.64 2.93 -14.08
N SER A 220 -12.28 4.07 -13.75
CA SER A 220 -11.71 5.40 -13.99
C SER A 220 -10.39 5.64 -13.23
N VAL A 221 -10.25 5.12 -12.01
CA VAL A 221 -9.01 5.20 -11.23
C VAL A 221 -7.92 4.37 -11.90
N GLY A 222 -8.23 3.14 -12.30
CA GLY A 222 -7.31 2.29 -13.05
C GLY A 222 -6.85 2.93 -14.37
N LEU A 223 -7.76 3.55 -15.11
CA LEU A 223 -7.44 4.29 -16.33
C LEU A 223 -6.52 5.49 -16.05
N SER A 224 -6.76 6.23 -14.97
CA SER A 224 -5.86 7.32 -14.56
C SER A 224 -4.43 6.81 -14.34
N ILE A 225 -4.26 5.70 -13.62
CA ILE A 225 -2.95 5.09 -13.34
C ILE A 225 -2.27 4.60 -14.63
N VAL A 226 -3.02 3.93 -15.50
CA VAL A 226 -2.52 3.44 -16.79
C VAL A 226 -2.07 4.59 -17.69
N TYR A 227 -2.85 5.67 -17.79
CA TYR A 227 -2.46 6.84 -18.60
C TYR A 227 -1.27 7.59 -18.00
N ASN A 228 -1.13 7.67 -16.68
CA ASN A 228 0.10 8.15 -16.05
C ASN A 228 1.31 7.30 -16.49
N GLY A 229 1.18 5.97 -16.46
CA GLY A 229 2.22 5.04 -16.91
C GLY A 229 2.60 5.24 -18.38
N LEU A 230 1.63 5.38 -19.28
CA LEU A 230 1.88 5.70 -20.70
C LEU A 230 2.58 7.03 -20.86
N GLY A 231 2.16 8.06 -20.12
CA GLY A 231 2.80 9.37 -20.10
C GLY A 231 4.27 9.28 -19.71
N ASN A 232 4.60 8.52 -18.67
CA ASN A 232 5.98 8.33 -18.23
C ASN A 232 6.82 7.54 -19.25
N VAL A 233 6.26 6.54 -19.93
CA VAL A 233 6.96 5.81 -21.01
C VAL A 233 7.28 6.78 -22.16
N TYR A 234 6.34 7.63 -22.57
CA TYR A 234 6.60 8.63 -23.60
C TYR A 234 7.59 9.71 -23.17
N LEU A 235 7.55 10.14 -21.90
CA LEU A 235 8.55 11.06 -21.34
C LEU A 235 9.95 10.45 -21.42
N SER A 236 10.12 9.19 -21.03
CA SER A 236 11.40 8.48 -21.14
C SER A 236 11.90 8.36 -22.60
N GLN A 237 10.97 8.28 -23.57
CA GLN A 237 11.28 8.31 -25.01
C GLN A 237 11.52 9.73 -25.54
N LYS A 238 11.42 10.77 -24.70
CA LYS A 238 11.46 12.20 -25.07
C LYS A 238 10.39 12.61 -26.09
N LYS A 239 9.28 11.87 -26.12
CA LYS A 239 8.10 12.20 -26.94
C LYS A 239 7.15 13.07 -26.12
N PHE A 240 7.52 14.34 -25.97
CA PHE A 240 6.91 15.25 -25.02
C PHE A 240 5.43 15.55 -25.31
N SER A 241 5.05 15.63 -26.59
CA SER A 241 3.65 15.88 -26.96
C SER A 241 2.72 14.74 -26.60
N GLU A 242 3.17 13.49 -26.82
CA GLU A 242 2.42 12.29 -26.44
C GLU A 242 2.40 12.13 -24.92
N ALA A 243 3.53 12.42 -24.23
CA ALA A 243 3.60 12.41 -22.78
C ALA A 243 2.58 13.39 -22.17
N GLU A 244 2.55 14.64 -22.64
CA GLU A 244 1.59 15.67 -22.23
C GLU A 244 0.15 15.17 -22.40
N LEU A 245 -0.19 14.63 -23.59
CA LEU A 245 -1.52 14.12 -23.90
C LEU A 245 -1.99 13.06 -22.90
N TYR A 246 -1.16 12.04 -22.62
CA TYR A 246 -1.54 10.93 -21.74
C TYR A 246 -1.58 11.36 -20.27
N LEU A 247 -0.68 12.25 -19.83
CA LEU A 247 -0.70 12.78 -18.46
C LEU A 247 -1.93 13.67 -18.22
N LEU A 248 -2.37 14.47 -19.19
CA LEU A 248 -3.61 15.23 -19.09
C LEU A 248 -4.85 14.31 -19.07
N LYS A 249 -4.84 13.21 -19.85
CA LYS A 249 -5.90 12.19 -19.76
C LYS A 249 -5.94 11.57 -18.36
N SER A 250 -4.78 11.22 -17.78
CA SER A 250 -4.71 10.69 -16.43
C SER A 250 -5.40 11.61 -15.41
N ILE A 251 -5.10 12.90 -15.44
CA ILE A 251 -5.71 13.90 -14.56
C ILE A 251 -7.22 14.00 -14.76
N ALA A 252 -7.69 13.89 -16.01
CA ALA A 252 -9.12 13.96 -16.33
C ALA A 252 -9.90 12.76 -15.77
N TYR A 253 -9.30 11.58 -15.69
CA TYR A 253 -9.95 10.37 -15.19
C TYR A 253 -10.02 10.30 -13.67
N SER A 254 -9.04 10.85 -12.94
CA SER A 254 -9.07 10.91 -11.48
C SER A 254 -8.29 12.09 -10.93
N LYS A 255 -8.97 12.98 -10.22
CA LYS A 255 -8.33 14.10 -9.51
C LYS A 255 -7.58 13.63 -8.27
N GLU A 256 -8.04 12.59 -7.62
CA GLU A 256 -7.42 12.04 -6.41
C GLU A 256 -6.01 11.52 -6.67
N TYR A 257 -5.79 10.89 -7.84
CA TYR A 257 -4.50 10.34 -8.25
C TYR A 257 -3.70 11.25 -9.19
N SER A 258 -4.08 12.53 -9.31
CA SER A 258 -3.48 13.46 -10.28
C SER A 258 -2.09 13.98 -9.90
N ALA A 259 -1.69 13.91 -8.63
CA ALA A 259 -0.43 14.48 -8.16
C ALA A 259 0.80 13.93 -8.89
N THR A 260 0.87 12.60 -9.09
CA THR A 260 1.96 11.96 -9.84
C THR A 260 1.98 12.40 -11.31
N SER A 261 0.80 12.62 -11.90
CA SER A 261 0.69 13.10 -13.29
C SER A 261 1.10 14.56 -13.43
N TYR A 262 0.80 15.40 -12.44
CA TYR A 262 1.33 16.78 -12.39
C TYR A 262 2.85 16.80 -12.20
N SER A 263 3.41 15.91 -11.39
CA SER A 263 4.86 15.78 -11.23
C SER A 263 5.55 15.37 -12.55
N ALA A 264 4.96 14.44 -13.30
CA ALA A 264 5.47 14.07 -14.63
C ALA A 264 5.29 15.17 -15.66
N LEU A 265 4.16 15.91 -15.66
CA LEU A 265 3.96 17.09 -16.52
C LEU A 265 4.95 18.21 -16.20
N PHE A 266 5.28 18.41 -14.93
CA PHE A 266 6.36 19.32 -14.54
C PHE A 266 7.65 19.00 -15.29
N GLN A 267 8.05 17.72 -15.32
CA GLN A 267 9.27 17.30 -16.04
C GLN A 267 9.13 17.54 -17.56
N VAL A 268 7.98 17.21 -18.16
CA VAL A 268 7.71 17.49 -19.58
C VAL A 268 7.89 18.97 -19.89
N TYR A 269 7.25 19.85 -19.12
CA TYR A 269 7.30 21.30 -19.37
C TYR A 269 8.67 21.91 -19.07
N LEU A 270 9.41 21.37 -18.09
CA LEU A 270 10.78 21.77 -17.81
C LEU A 270 11.70 21.46 -19.02
N GLU A 271 11.62 20.24 -19.55
CA GLU A 271 12.43 19.79 -20.70
C GLU A 271 12.17 20.60 -21.98
N ILE A 272 10.93 21.04 -22.22
CA ILE A 272 10.59 21.86 -23.40
C ILE A 272 10.65 23.37 -23.12
N GLY A 273 11.14 23.80 -21.95
CA GLY A 273 11.35 25.20 -21.58
C GLY A 273 10.07 26.00 -21.26
N LYS A 274 8.92 25.33 -21.05
CA LYS A 274 7.65 25.98 -20.64
C LYS A 274 7.63 26.18 -19.12
N LEU A 275 8.46 27.11 -18.62
CA LEU A 275 8.71 27.25 -17.17
C LEU A 275 7.48 27.72 -16.36
N ARG A 276 6.56 28.49 -16.99
CA ARG A 276 5.30 28.89 -16.32
C ARG A 276 4.37 27.71 -16.09
N GLU A 277 4.20 26.85 -17.10
CA GLU A 277 3.40 25.62 -17.04
C GLU A 277 4.05 24.61 -16.08
N ALA A 278 5.38 24.48 -16.10
CA ALA A 278 6.11 23.65 -15.14
C ALA A 278 5.81 24.09 -13.71
N LYS A 279 5.89 25.38 -13.40
CA LYS A 279 5.58 25.92 -12.08
C LYS A 279 4.13 25.62 -11.66
N ALA A 280 3.17 25.81 -12.56
CA ALA A 280 1.75 25.52 -12.29
C ALA A 280 1.52 24.02 -11.98
N CYS A 281 2.20 23.11 -12.68
CA CYS A 281 2.16 21.68 -12.40
C CYS A 281 2.78 21.36 -11.05
N LEU A 282 3.92 21.94 -10.70
CA LEU A 282 4.57 21.76 -9.41
C LEU A 282 3.67 22.24 -8.26
N ASP A 283 2.99 23.37 -8.42
CA ASP A 283 2.02 23.86 -7.44
C ASP A 283 0.79 22.95 -7.31
N SER A 284 0.38 22.28 -8.38
CA SER A 284 -0.77 21.36 -8.43
C SER A 284 -0.41 19.93 -7.92
N SER A 285 0.86 19.54 -7.96
CA SER A 285 1.32 18.24 -7.46
C SER A 285 1.43 18.18 -5.93
N LYS A 286 1.35 19.33 -5.26
CA LYS A 286 1.41 19.40 -3.80
C LYS A 286 0.22 18.69 -3.17
N ILE A 287 0.46 17.51 -2.61
CA ILE A 287 -0.49 16.88 -1.71
C ILE A 287 -0.16 17.42 -0.31
N PRO A 288 -1.17 17.84 0.48
CA PRO A 288 -0.96 18.13 1.91
C PRO A 288 -0.65 16.80 2.62
N THR A 289 0.58 16.40 2.63
CA THR A 289 1.01 15.18 3.32
C THR A 289 2.12 15.52 4.30
N ASN A 290 2.03 14.96 5.51
CA ASN A 290 3.14 14.94 6.46
C ASN A 290 4.24 13.93 6.06
N ASN A 291 4.27 13.50 4.79
CA ASN A 291 5.21 12.51 4.31
C ASN A 291 6.52 13.19 3.91
N ALA A 292 7.62 12.82 4.57
CA ALA A 292 8.96 13.35 4.32
C ALA A 292 9.42 13.14 2.87
N TYR A 293 9.05 12.02 2.23
CA TYR A 293 9.41 11.73 0.83
C TYR A 293 8.79 12.73 -0.15
N THR A 294 7.52 13.08 0.03
CA THR A 294 6.85 14.08 -0.83
C THR A 294 7.49 15.45 -0.67
N HIS A 295 7.94 15.78 0.55
CA HIS A 295 8.66 17.03 0.78
C HIS A 295 10.02 17.04 0.09
N MET A 296 10.76 15.95 0.11
CA MET A 296 12.06 15.81 -0.58
C MET A 296 11.91 15.93 -2.11
N ASP A 297 10.94 15.21 -2.70
CA ASP A 297 10.68 15.29 -4.14
C ASP A 297 10.36 16.72 -4.58
N ASN A 298 9.59 17.45 -3.79
CA ASN A 298 9.28 18.85 -4.05
C ASN A 298 10.52 19.74 -3.99
N LEU A 299 11.42 19.55 -3.02
CA LEU A 299 12.66 20.34 -2.93
C LEU A 299 13.55 20.16 -4.16
N TYR A 300 13.69 18.91 -4.63
CA TYR A 300 14.44 18.64 -5.87
C TYR A 300 13.81 19.33 -7.09
N GLN A 301 12.48 19.25 -7.23
CA GLN A 301 11.76 19.89 -8.33
C GLN A 301 11.83 21.42 -8.28
N TYR A 302 11.76 22.03 -7.09
CA TYR A 302 11.98 23.47 -6.92
C TYR A 302 13.40 23.89 -7.28
N SER A 303 14.41 23.09 -6.92
CA SER A 303 15.78 23.33 -7.32
C SER A 303 15.93 23.31 -8.84
N ALA A 304 15.38 22.30 -9.51
CA ALA A 304 15.42 22.17 -10.96
C ALA A 304 14.74 23.35 -11.68
N LEU A 305 13.59 23.80 -11.19
CA LEU A 305 12.87 24.95 -11.74
C LEU A 305 13.67 26.25 -11.55
N ALA A 306 14.18 26.51 -10.34
CA ALA A 306 14.97 27.70 -10.05
C ALA A 306 16.26 27.75 -10.91
N TYR A 307 16.89 26.59 -11.11
CA TYR A 307 18.05 26.50 -12.02
C TYR A 307 17.69 26.86 -13.46
N ALA A 308 16.57 26.32 -13.97
CA ALA A 308 16.10 26.65 -15.32
C ALA A 308 15.68 28.11 -15.47
N GLU A 309 15.23 28.78 -14.41
CA GLU A 309 14.94 30.21 -14.36
C GLU A 309 16.21 31.09 -14.23
N GLY A 310 17.41 30.50 -14.10
CA GLY A 310 18.67 31.23 -13.88
C GLY A 310 18.87 31.73 -12.45
N LYS A 311 18.05 31.30 -11.49
CA LYS A 311 18.11 31.67 -10.07
C LYS A 311 19.03 30.70 -9.30
N TYR A 312 20.29 30.68 -9.64
CA TYR A 312 21.26 29.67 -9.17
C TYR A 312 21.42 29.61 -7.66
N LYS A 313 21.31 30.74 -6.96
CA LYS A 313 21.37 30.76 -5.49
C LYS A 313 20.17 30.03 -4.88
N GLU A 314 18.98 30.33 -5.38
CA GLU A 314 17.73 29.70 -4.92
C GLU A 314 17.73 28.19 -5.24
N ALA A 315 18.21 27.81 -6.41
CA ALA A 315 18.41 26.41 -6.79
C ALA A 315 19.37 25.67 -5.83
N TYR A 316 20.46 26.29 -5.46
CA TYR A 316 21.42 25.74 -4.50
C TYR A 316 20.79 25.60 -3.11
N ASP A 317 20.04 26.60 -2.64
CA ASP A 317 19.41 26.59 -1.32
C ASP A 317 18.37 25.43 -1.22
N TYR A 318 17.56 25.19 -2.27
CA TYR A 318 16.66 24.03 -2.31
C TYR A 318 17.39 22.69 -2.39
N LEU A 319 18.46 22.60 -3.19
CA LEU A 319 19.23 21.37 -3.30
C LEU A 319 19.95 21.03 -2.01
N SER A 320 20.47 22.03 -1.29
CA SER A 320 21.09 21.85 0.03
C SER A 320 20.08 21.29 1.03
N GLN A 321 18.88 21.87 1.10
CA GLN A 321 17.81 21.35 1.96
C GLN A 321 17.41 19.90 1.60
N TYR A 322 17.34 19.58 0.31
CA TYR A 322 17.09 18.21 -0.15
C TYR A 322 18.15 17.23 0.36
N VAL A 323 19.44 17.59 0.20
CA VAL A 323 20.58 16.76 0.63
C VAL A 323 20.58 16.58 2.16
N ASP A 324 20.38 17.66 2.92
CA ASP A 324 20.35 17.62 4.38
C ASP A 324 19.20 16.75 4.90
N THR A 325 18.02 16.85 4.28
CA THR A 325 16.85 16.04 4.64
C THR A 325 17.10 14.57 4.32
N THR A 326 17.66 14.26 3.14
CA THR A 326 18.00 12.89 2.74
C THR A 326 19.03 12.26 3.66
N TYR A 327 20.05 13.03 4.04
CA TYR A 327 21.09 12.56 4.94
C TYR A 327 20.55 12.27 6.35
N THR A 328 19.66 13.14 6.86
CA THR A 328 19.01 12.96 8.16
C THR A 328 18.12 11.71 8.17
N ASP A 329 17.32 11.49 7.12
CA ASP A 329 16.48 10.29 6.98
C ASP A 329 17.32 9.00 6.93
N LEU A 330 18.47 9.04 6.24
CA LEU A 330 19.39 7.91 6.16
C LEU A 330 20.04 7.58 7.51
N LEU A 331 20.40 8.61 8.30
CA LEU A 331 20.92 8.43 9.65
C LEU A 331 19.89 7.80 10.58
N ILE A 332 18.65 8.32 10.59
CA ILE A 332 17.56 7.78 11.41
C ILE A 332 17.30 6.31 11.07
N LYS A 333 17.26 5.95 9.79
CA LYS A 333 17.10 4.55 9.36
C LYS A 333 18.25 3.64 9.76
N ASN A 334 19.48 4.17 9.88
CA ASN A 334 20.64 3.40 10.32
C ASN A 334 20.72 3.26 11.85
N GLU A 335 20.19 4.22 12.61
CA GLU A 335 20.13 4.15 14.08
C GLU A 335 18.99 3.26 14.59
N LEU A 336 17.96 3.01 13.76
CA LEU A 336 16.81 2.15 14.08
C LEU A 336 17.05 0.67 13.68
N LYS A 337 18.17 0.34 13.06
CA LYS A 337 18.64 -1.04 12.76
C LYS A 337 19.50 -1.58 13.87
#